data_c91eec9419cca25061e7a757ba823c8a
#
_entry.id   c91eec9419cca25061e7a757ba823c8a
#
_cell.length_a   1.000
_cell.length_b   1.000
_cell.length_c   1.000
_cell.angle_alpha   90.00
_cell.angle_beta   90.00
_cell.angle_gamma   90.00
#
_symmetry.space_group_name_H-M   'P 1'
#
loop_
_entity.id
_entity.type
_entity.pdbx_description
1 polymer ?
#
loop_
_entity_poly.entity_id
_entity_poly.type
_entity_poly.pdbx_seq_one_letter_code
_entity_poly.pdbx_strand_id
1 'polypeptide(L)'
;MARELNDGTVTTCGSLHVEPGAPNVIPGKVEMSVDCRSPHQASIDTVFGAVEKLLAQLQTEGYQIETVGLMDVAPVHLSEKVTAALSQGLRENGLPLKTLPSGAGHDSMFISQVTDVGMLFASSKNGRSHCPEEFTSAGDIAKCCDVVYTVLKELDRD
;
A
#
# COMPACT_ATOMS: atom_id res chain seq x y z
N MET A 1 -15.84 -4.49 -7.32
CA MET A 1 -15.69 -3.04 -7.04
C MET A 1 -14.23 -2.59 -7.10
N ALA A 2 -13.29 -2.92 -6.17
CA ALA A 2 -11.89 -2.44 -6.30
C ALA A 2 -11.25 -2.78 -7.67
N ARG A 3 -11.49 -3.98 -8.21
CA ARG A 3 -11.01 -4.38 -9.54
C ARG A 3 -11.63 -3.57 -10.69
N GLU A 4 -12.82 -3.01 -10.52
CA GLU A 4 -13.51 -2.23 -11.54
C GLU A 4 -13.00 -0.80 -11.64
N LEU A 5 -12.37 -0.29 -10.55
CA LEU A 5 -11.72 1.01 -10.54
C LEU A 5 -10.48 1.05 -11.44
N ASN A 6 -9.78 -0.07 -11.58
CA ASN A 6 -8.60 -0.26 -12.46
C ASN A 6 -7.53 0.84 -12.32
N ASP A 7 -7.35 1.35 -11.10
CA ASP A 7 -6.47 2.48 -10.74
C ASP A 7 -5.40 2.11 -9.71
N GLY A 8 -5.19 0.80 -9.48
CA GLY A 8 -4.27 0.29 -8.47
C GLY A 8 -4.91 0.08 -7.09
N THR A 9 -6.20 0.35 -6.95
CA THR A 9 -6.95 0.08 -5.71
C THR A 9 -7.04 -1.41 -5.44
N VAL A 10 -6.72 -1.81 -4.22
CA VAL A 10 -6.83 -3.20 -3.74
C VAL A 10 -7.62 -3.27 -2.46
N THR A 11 -8.39 -4.34 -2.31
CA THR A 11 -9.10 -4.67 -1.08
C THR A 11 -8.76 -6.08 -0.65
N THR A 12 -8.57 -6.28 0.64
CA THR A 12 -8.20 -7.57 1.22
C THR A 12 -9.07 -7.86 2.43
N CYS A 13 -9.64 -9.06 2.49
CA CYS A 13 -10.16 -9.62 3.73
C CYS A 13 -9.01 -10.41 4.38
N GLY A 14 -8.36 -9.81 5.38
CA GLY A 14 -7.15 -10.36 6.00
C GLY A 14 -7.44 -11.42 7.06
N SER A 15 -8.63 -11.35 7.69
CA SER A 15 -9.09 -12.33 8.67
C SER A 15 -10.60 -12.54 8.57
N LEU A 16 -11.03 -13.74 8.86
CA LEU A 16 -12.43 -14.12 9.00
C LEU A 16 -12.54 -15.11 10.16
N HIS A 17 -13.30 -14.73 11.19
CA HIS A 17 -13.58 -15.57 12.34
C HIS A 17 -15.08 -15.82 12.43
N VAL A 18 -15.46 -17.09 12.62
CA VAL A 18 -16.85 -17.55 12.61
C VAL A 18 -17.14 -18.32 13.89
N GLU A 19 -18.17 -17.93 14.62
CA GLU A 19 -18.59 -18.61 15.85
C GLU A 19 -19.96 -19.29 15.68
N PRO A 20 -20.08 -20.56 16.12
CA PRO A 20 -19.10 -21.42 16.80
C PRO A 20 -18.13 -22.14 15.85
N GLY A 21 -18.18 -21.93 14.53
CA GLY A 21 -17.27 -22.54 13.57
C GLY A 21 -17.45 -24.05 13.37
N ALA A 22 -18.57 -24.61 13.80
CA ALA A 22 -18.90 -26.02 13.64
C ALA A 22 -19.61 -26.29 12.31
N PRO A 23 -19.30 -27.38 11.59
CA PRO A 23 -19.79 -27.64 10.23
C PRO A 23 -21.30 -27.86 10.13
N ASN A 24 -21.98 -28.14 11.23
CA ASN A 24 -23.40 -28.45 11.33
C ASN A 24 -24.19 -27.44 12.17
N VAL A 25 -23.60 -26.30 12.49
CA VAL A 25 -24.25 -25.22 13.29
C VAL A 25 -24.26 -23.94 12.49
N ILE A 26 -25.42 -23.31 12.41
CA ILE A 26 -25.56 -21.99 11.76
C ILE A 26 -24.76 -20.98 12.59
N PRO A 27 -23.88 -20.20 11.96
CA PRO A 27 -23.10 -19.17 12.64
C PRO A 27 -23.98 -18.13 13.33
N GLY A 28 -23.66 -17.83 14.59
CA GLY A 28 -24.29 -16.75 15.36
C GLY A 28 -23.52 -15.43 15.29
N LYS A 29 -22.20 -15.51 15.03
CA LYS A 29 -21.33 -14.34 14.93
C LYS A 29 -20.25 -14.54 13.87
N VAL A 30 -19.96 -13.47 13.12
CA VAL A 30 -18.84 -13.42 12.16
C VAL A 30 -18.09 -12.13 12.39
N GLU A 31 -16.78 -12.23 12.57
CA GLU A 31 -15.85 -11.10 12.59
C GLU A 31 -14.95 -11.17 11.37
N MET A 32 -14.78 -10.04 10.69
CA MET A 32 -13.88 -9.97 9.53
C MET A 32 -13.14 -8.63 9.50
N SER A 33 -11.91 -8.66 9.01
CA SER A 33 -11.16 -7.45 8.71
C SER A 33 -11.20 -7.14 7.22
N VAL A 34 -11.37 -5.86 6.88
CA VAL A 34 -11.28 -5.37 5.50
C VAL A 34 -10.23 -4.27 5.47
N ASP A 35 -9.21 -4.46 4.63
CA ASP A 35 -8.19 -3.46 4.31
C ASP A 35 -8.45 -2.94 2.89
N CYS A 36 -8.35 -1.63 2.68
CA CYS A 36 -8.44 -0.99 1.38
C CYS A 36 -7.24 -0.09 1.20
N ARG A 37 -6.51 -0.26 0.10
CA ARG A 37 -5.35 0.58 -0.26
C ARG A 37 -5.50 1.08 -1.67
N SER A 38 -5.22 2.37 -1.86
CA SER A 38 -5.25 3.02 -3.17
C SER A 38 -4.26 4.18 -3.18
N PRO A 39 -3.67 4.52 -4.33
CA PRO A 39 -2.97 5.79 -4.51
C PRO A 39 -3.92 7.01 -4.55
N HIS A 40 -5.26 6.77 -4.58
CA HIS A 40 -6.28 7.81 -4.72
C HIS A 40 -7.28 7.77 -3.56
N GLN A 41 -7.40 8.85 -2.78
CA GLN A 41 -8.36 8.95 -1.68
C GLN A 41 -9.79 8.71 -2.15
N ALA A 42 -10.20 9.31 -3.26
CA ALA A 42 -11.55 9.15 -3.82
C ALA A 42 -11.93 7.69 -4.10
N SER A 43 -10.96 6.84 -4.41
CA SER A 43 -11.18 5.41 -4.63
C SER A 43 -11.37 4.66 -3.31
N ILE A 44 -10.65 5.05 -2.26
CA ILE A 44 -10.87 4.55 -0.90
C ILE A 44 -12.27 4.91 -0.44
N ASP A 45 -12.66 6.17 -0.59
CA ASP A 45 -13.98 6.67 -0.20
C ASP A 45 -15.11 5.94 -0.97
N THR A 46 -14.88 5.66 -2.25
CA THR A 46 -15.83 4.90 -3.09
C THR A 46 -16.02 3.48 -2.57
N VAL A 47 -14.92 2.81 -2.22
CA VAL A 47 -14.97 1.43 -1.68
C VAL A 47 -15.69 1.40 -0.33
N PHE A 48 -15.29 2.25 0.60
CA PHE A 48 -15.91 2.26 1.93
C PHE A 48 -17.37 2.74 1.88
N GLY A 49 -17.71 3.73 1.06
CA GLY A 49 -19.10 4.14 0.86
C GLY A 49 -19.99 3.03 0.32
N ALA A 50 -19.45 2.09 -0.45
CA ALA A 50 -20.23 0.93 -0.88
C ALA A 50 -20.29 -0.16 0.20
N VAL A 51 -19.24 -0.33 1.00
CA VAL A 51 -19.29 -1.20 2.18
C VAL A 51 -20.36 -0.69 3.15
N GLU A 52 -20.37 0.58 3.47
CA GLU A 52 -21.36 1.20 4.36
C GLU A 52 -22.80 1.00 3.88
N LYS A 53 -23.05 1.17 2.57
CA LYS A 53 -24.36 0.90 1.97
C LYS A 53 -24.78 -0.56 2.14
N LEU A 54 -23.86 -1.51 1.93
CA LEU A 54 -24.13 -2.92 2.14
C LEU A 54 -24.44 -3.22 3.61
N LEU A 55 -23.66 -2.66 4.53
CA LEU A 55 -23.88 -2.84 5.97
C LEU A 55 -25.23 -2.29 6.40
N ALA A 56 -25.61 -1.11 5.92
CA ALA A 56 -26.93 -0.51 6.18
C ALA A 56 -28.08 -1.40 5.64
N GLN A 57 -27.94 -1.99 4.48
CA GLN A 57 -28.91 -2.94 3.94
C GLN A 57 -29.03 -4.16 4.84
N LEU A 58 -27.91 -4.80 5.23
CA LEU A 58 -27.93 -5.97 6.11
C LEU A 58 -28.56 -5.66 7.48
N GLN A 59 -28.37 -4.46 8.01
CA GLN A 59 -29.04 -4.02 9.23
C GLN A 59 -30.58 -3.99 9.06
N THR A 60 -31.08 -3.57 7.89
CA THR A 60 -32.53 -3.61 7.60
C THR A 60 -33.08 -5.04 7.50
N GLU A 61 -32.22 -6.01 7.18
CA GLU A 61 -32.53 -7.43 7.15
C GLU A 61 -32.49 -8.11 8.53
N GLY A 62 -32.14 -7.33 9.57
CA GLY A 62 -32.14 -7.78 10.97
C GLY A 62 -30.77 -8.22 11.52
N TYR A 63 -29.68 -8.05 10.76
CA TYR A 63 -28.34 -8.31 11.27
C TYR A 63 -27.91 -7.20 12.23
N GLN A 64 -27.30 -7.58 13.34
CA GLN A 64 -26.61 -6.66 14.24
C GLN A 64 -25.19 -6.47 13.75
N ILE A 65 -24.81 -5.25 13.41
CA ILE A 65 -23.51 -4.96 12.83
C ILE A 65 -22.82 -3.88 13.63
N GLU A 66 -21.60 -4.18 14.04
CA GLU A 66 -20.68 -3.23 14.65
C GLU A 66 -19.47 -3.06 13.74
N THR A 67 -18.99 -1.84 13.57
CA THR A 67 -17.79 -1.52 12.77
C THR A 67 -16.78 -0.79 13.63
N VAL A 68 -15.52 -1.18 13.53
CA VAL A 68 -14.40 -0.55 14.22
C VAL A 68 -13.37 -0.12 13.20
N GLY A 69 -13.09 1.18 13.15
CA GLY A 69 -11.98 1.72 12.35
C GLY A 69 -10.65 1.39 13.04
N LEU A 70 -9.79 0.64 12.37
CA LEU A 70 -8.48 0.26 12.89
C LEU A 70 -7.39 1.23 12.45
N MET A 71 -7.50 1.75 11.23
CA MET A 71 -6.53 2.68 10.64
C MET A 71 -7.23 3.50 9.56
N ASP A 72 -6.94 4.80 9.54
CA ASP A 72 -7.36 5.72 8.49
C ASP A 72 -6.17 6.63 8.17
N VAL A 73 -5.49 6.33 7.07
CA VAL A 73 -4.32 7.08 6.61
C VAL A 73 -4.48 7.38 5.12
N ALA A 74 -4.54 8.66 4.80
CA ALA A 74 -4.65 9.13 3.42
C ALA A 74 -3.40 8.73 2.61
N PRO A 75 -3.55 8.47 1.29
CA PRO A 75 -2.42 8.30 0.39
C PRO A 75 -1.53 9.54 0.38
N VAL A 76 -0.22 9.34 0.35
CA VAL A 76 0.77 10.42 0.36
C VAL A 76 1.53 10.46 -0.96
N HIS A 77 1.61 11.64 -1.55
CA HIS A 77 2.50 11.92 -2.67
C HIS A 77 3.87 12.33 -2.14
N LEU A 78 4.91 11.64 -2.59
CA LEU A 78 6.28 11.95 -2.21
C LEU A 78 6.78 13.19 -2.97
N SER A 79 7.87 13.81 -2.47
CA SER A 79 8.45 15.02 -3.04
C SER A 79 8.82 14.84 -4.53
N GLU A 80 8.34 15.74 -5.37
CA GLU A 80 8.70 15.77 -6.78
C GLU A 80 10.20 16.05 -6.97
N LYS A 81 10.80 16.89 -6.11
CA LYS A 81 12.24 17.19 -6.13
C LYS A 81 13.06 15.92 -5.94
N VAL A 82 12.78 15.16 -4.89
CA VAL A 82 13.52 13.93 -4.58
C VAL A 82 13.24 12.83 -5.61
N THR A 83 11.99 12.72 -6.09
CA THR A 83 11.62 11.75 -7.12
C THR A 83 12.30 12.06 -8.46
N ALA A 84 12.43 13.35 -8.82
CA ALA A 84 13.17 13.77 -10.00
C ALA A 84 14.66 13.43 -9.88
N ALA A 85 15.28 13.72 -8.73
CA ALA A 85 16.69 13.38 -8.45
C ALA A 85 16.93 11.87 -8.53
N LEU A 86 16.04 11.05 -7.95
CA LEU A 86 16.09 9.58 -8.05
C LEU A 86 15.96 9.11 -9.51
N SER A 87 15.07 9.74 -10.27
CA SER A 87 14.90 9.44 -11.71
C SER A 87 16.15 9.77 -12.52
N GLN A 88 16.82 10.89 -12.21
CA GLN A 88 18.07 11.26 -12.82
C GLN A 88 19.19 10.31 -12.41
N GLY A 89 19.31 10.00 -11.11
CA GLY A 89 20.30 9.04 -10.62
C GLY A 89 20.18 7.66 -11.27
N LEU A 90 18.96 7.16 -11.52
CA LEU A 90 18.74 5.93 -12.28
C LEU A 90 19.30 6.03 -13.70
N ARG A 91 19.03 7.13 -14.42
CA ARG A 91 19.54 7.33 -15.79
C ARG A 91 21.05 7.39 -15.83
N GLU A 92 21.69 8.12 -14.92
CA GLU A 92 23.15 8.26 -14.84
C GLU A 92 23.85 6.92 -14.56
N ASN A 93 23.17 6.04 -13.82
CA ASN A 93 23.67 4.68 -13.57
C ASN A 93 23.24 3.66 -14.64
N GLY A 94 22.65 4.11 -15.77
CA GLY A 94 22.24 3.24 -16.84
C GLY A 94 21.10 2.26 -16.49
N LEU A 95 20.30 2.59 -15.49
CA LEU A 95 19.22 1.74 -15.00
C LEU A 95 17.87 2.19 -15.57
N PRO A 96 16.95 1.25 -15.81
CA PRO A 96 15.63 1.56 -16.33
C PRO A 96 14.81 2.34 -15.29
N LEU A 97 14.12 3.38 -15.76
CA LEU A 97 13.18 4.14 -14.94
C LEU A 97 11.80 3.47 -14.99
N LYS A 98 11.29 3.13 -13.82
CA LYS A 98 9.90 2.69 -13.63
C LYS A 98 9.34 3.32 -12.36
N THR A 99 8.27 4.09 -12.50
CA THR A 99 7.55 4.68 -11.38
C THR A 99 6.43 3.76 -10.95
N LEU A 100 6.32 3.50 -9.66
CA LEU A 100 5.31 2.62 -9.06
C LEU A 100 4.78 3.26 -7.77
N PRO A 101 3.48 3.10 -7.45
CA PRO A 101 3.00 3.39 -6.12
C PRO A 101 3.50 2.30 -5.14
N SER A 102 3.75 2.68 -3.88
CA SER A 102 3.90 1.71 -2.80
C SER A 102 2.53 1.26 -2.32
N GLY A 103 2.25 -0.03 -2.40
CA GLY A 103 1.03 -0.60 -1.83
C GLY A 103 1.17 -0.88 -0.32
N ALA A 104 2.37 -0.79 0.25
CA ALA A 104 2.64 -0.95 1.67
C ALA A 104 2.74 0.42 2.35
N GLY A 105 2.24 0.52 3.59
CA GLY A 105 2.54 1.64 4.45
C GLY A 105 4.05 1.67 4.74
N HIS A 106 4.65 2.86 4.73
CA HIS A 106 6.06 3.06 4.96
C HIS A 106 6.28 4.33 5.80
N ASP A 107 7.35 4.38 6.57
CA ASP A 107 7.72 5.54 7.42
C ASP A 107 7.81 6.84 6.60
N SER A 108 8.13 6.74 5.32
CA SER A 108 8.12 7.86 4.38
C SER A 108 6.79 8.62 4.35
N MET A 109 5.66 7.96 4.63
CA MET A 109 4.34 8.62 4.70
C MET A 109 4.26 9.62 5.85
N PHE A 110 4.92 9.31 6.98
CA PHE A 110 4.93 10.19 8.15
C PHE A 110 6.03 11.23 8.06
N ILE A 111 7.21 10.84 7.59
CA ILE A 111 8.36 11.73 7.44
C ILE A 111 8.10 12.81 6.38
N SER A 112 7.33 12.50 5.34
CA SER A 112 6.94 13.47 4.29
C SER A 112 6.15 14.67 4.80
N GLN A 113 5.60 14.59 6.00
CA GLN A 113 4.89 15.72 6.63
C GLN A 113 5.86 16.79 7.18
N VAL A 114 7.14 16.48 7.31
CA VAL A 114 8.14 17.37 7.93
C VAL A 114 9.34 17.63 7.02
N THR A 115 9.54 16.83 5.99
CA THR A 115 10.65 17.02 5.03
C THR A 115 10.34 16.37 3.67
N ASP A 116 11.13 16.72 2.67
CA ASP A 116 11.11 16.08 1.36
C ASP A 116 11.57 14.62 1.44
N VAL A 117 10.78 13.71 0.89
CA VAL A 117 11.05 12.26 0.90
C VAL A 117 10.84 11.67 -0.50
N GLY A 118 11.68 10.70 -0.84
CA GLY A 118 11.53 9.84 -2.01
C GLY A 118 11.73 8.38 -1.62
N MET A 119 11.30 7.45 -2.47
CA MET A 119 11.49 6.02 -2.30
C MET A 119 12.14 5.41 -3.53
N LEU A 120 13.10 4.53 -3.31
CA LEU A 120 13.72 3.72 -4.34
C LEU A 120 13.43 2.24 -4.06
N PHE A 121 12.86 1.54 -5.04
CA PHE A 121 12.59 0.11 -4.93
C PHE A 121 13.76 -0.71 -5.46
N ALA A 122 14.22 -1.67 -4.67
CA ALA A 122 15.09 -2.74 -5.15
C ALA A 122 14.27 -3.89 -5.71
N SER A 123 14.81 -4.59 -6.72
CA SER A 123 14.15 -5.78 -7.28
C SER A 123 14.14 -6.91 -6.26
N SER A 124 12.98 -7.49 -5.99
CA SER A 124 12.85 -8.72 -5.20
C SER A 124 12.57 -9.92 -6.07
N LYS A 125 13.11 -11.08 -5.70
CA LYS A 125 12.91 -12.35 -6.40
C LYS A 125 11.42 -12.68 -6.52
N ASN A 126 10.95 -12.84 -7.76
CA ASN A 126 9.54 -13.07 -8.08
C ASN A 126 8.58 -11.96 -7.57
N GLY A 127 9.07 -10.76 -7.29
CA GLY A 127 8.27 -9.67 -6.73
C GLY A 127 7.72 -9.94 -5.33
N ARG A 128 8.29 -10.87 -4.58
CA ARG A 128 7.83 -11.24 -3.25
C ARG A 128 8.31 -10.24 -2.21
N SER A 129 7.43 -9.95 -1.24
CA SER A 129 7.69 -9.12 -0.07
C SER A 129 6.90 -9.64 1.11
N HIS A 130 7.35 -9.37 2.34
CA HIS A 130 6.71 -9.77 3.59
C HIS A 130 6.54 -11.30 3.74
N CYS A 131 7.45 -12.08 3.20
CA CYS A 131 7.45 -13.54 3.28
C CYS A 131 8.89 -14.08 3.40
N PRO A 132 9.07 -15.34 3.90
CA PRO A 132 10.40 -15.93 4.08
C PRO A 132 11.23 -16.06 2.79
N GLU A 133 10.57 -16.07 1.63
CA GLU A 133 11.22 -16.15 0.32
C GLU A 133 11.61 -14.79 -0.27
N GLU A 134 11.37 -13.70 0.43
CA GLU A 134 11.81 -12.37 0.02
C GLU A 134 13.34 -12.35 -0.10
N PHE A 135 13.81 -11.96 -1.27
CA PHE A 135 15.24 -11.93 -1.54
C PHE A 135 15.59 -10.87 -2.58
N THR A 136 16.56 -10.03 -2.27
CA THR A 136 17.20 -9.11 -3.21
C THR A 136 18.66 -9.46 -3.34
N SER A 137 19.16 -9.55 -4.58
CA SER A 137 20.56 -9.88 -4.82
C SER A 137 21.50 -8.76 -4.33
N ALA A 138 22.69 -9.12 -3.88
CA ALA A 138 23.70 -8.14 -3.50
C ALA A 138 24.03 -7.17 -4.66
N GLY A 139 23.97 -7.64 -5.91
CA GLY A 139 24.16 -6.80 -7.08
C GLY A 139 23.05 -5.77 -7.28
N ASP A 140 21.81 -6.12 -6.98
CA ASP A 140 20.69 -5.15 -7.08
C ASP A 140 20.71 -4.16 -5.92
N ILE A 141 21.12 -4.60 -4.73
CA ILE A 141 21.37 -3.69 -3.59
C ILE A 141 22.48 -2.69 -3.94
N ALA A 142 23.59 -3.15 -4.50
CA ALA A 142 24.71 -2.27 -4.89
C ALA A 142 24.25 -1.21 -5.92
N LYS A 143 23.45 -1.58 -6.93
CA LYS A 143 22.87 -0.61 -7.88
C LYS A 143 22.02 0.46 -7.16
N CYS A 144 21.22 0.07 -6.19
CA CYS A 144 20.44 1.03 -5.39
C CYS A 144 21.36 1.97 -4.60
N CYS A 145 22.46 1.45 -4.02
CA CYS A 145 23.44 2.28 -3.33
C CYS A 145 24.10 3.29 -4.26
N ASP A 146 24.47 2.90 -5.48
CA ASP A 146 25.07 3.78 -6.48
C ASP A 146 24.10 4.90 -6.87
N VAL A 147 22.81 4.59 -7.07
CA VAL A 147 21.75 5.59 -7.33
C VAL A 147 21.62 6.55 -6.16
N VAL A 148 21.50 6.05 -4.93
CA VAL A 148 21.38 6.90 -3.72
C VAL A 148 22.58 7.79 -3.57
N TYR A 149 23.78 7.28 -3.79
CA TYR A 149 25.01 8.07 -3.74
C TYR A 149 25.02 9.22 -4.77
N THR A 150 24.58 8.92 -5.99
CA THR A 150 24.44 9.95 -7.05
C THR A 150 23.45 11.04 -6.63
N VAL A 151 22.29 10.65 -6.11
CA VAL A 151 21.23 11.58 -5.66
C VAL A 151 21.70 12.44 -4.49
N LEU A 152 22.38 11.86 -3.50
CA LEU A 152 22.92 12.61 -2.36
C LEU A 152 23.92 13.68 -2.81
N LYS A 153 24.78 13.37 -3.78
CA LYS A 153 25.73 14.33 -4.34
C LYS A 153 25.05 15.45 -5.13
N GLU A 154 23.90 15.18 -5.73
CA GLU A 154 23.11 16.19 -6.46
C GLU A 154 22.41 17.13 -5.47
N LEU A 155 21.72 16.55 -4.47
CA LEU A 155 20.98 17.33 -3.47
C LEU A 155 21.86 18.14 -2.53
N ASP A 156 23.13 17.75 -2.31
CA ASP A 156 24.11 18.48 -1.49
C ASP A 156 24.69 19.71 -2.21
N ARG A 157 24.41 19.91 -3.48
CA ARG A 157 24.87 21.04 -4.28
C ARG A 157 23.90 22.23 -4.31
N ASP A 158 22.66 21.99 -3.86
CA ASP A 158 21.58 22.98 -3.77
C ASP A 158 21.52 23.63 -2.37
#